data_f0bbbe763bfb9c1effe37b361affabd5
#
_entry.id   f0bbbe763bfb9c1effe37b361affabd5
#
_cell.length_a   1.000
_cell.length_b   1.000
_cell.length_c   1.000
_cell.angle_alpha   90.00
_cell.angle_beta   90.00
_cell.angle_gamma   90.00
#
_symmetry.space_group_name_H-M   'P 1'
#
loop_
_entity.id
_entity.type
_entity.pdbx_description
1 polymer ?
#
loop_
_entity_poly.entity_id
_entity_poly.type
_entity_poly.pdbx_seq_one_letter_code
_entity_poly.pdbx_strand_id
1 'polypeptide(L)'
;MEAIAAKTYVANTTTAVTENRIEFMPLETTDGVQKLYGHLSKQAEKLGLPVPGALYVGGSADSAWTAMVGAPTLCGMGPQAVGAHSNNEYLFVPSMTERAQLLAMCIMHLDEMQ
;
A
#
# COMPACT_ATOMS: atom_id res chain seq x y z
N MET A 1 -0.38 22.79 -13.15
CA MET A 1 -1.79 22.34 -13.29
C MET A 1 -2.55 23.20 -14.29
N GLU A 2 -2.68 24.50 -14.09
CA GLU A 2 -3.45 25.41 -14.97
C GLU A 2 -3.02 25.38 -16.45
N ALA A 3 -1.71 25.38 -16.74
CA ALA A 3 -1.20 25.28 -18.11
C ALA A 3 -1.56 23.94 -18.81
N ILE A 4 -1.79 22.89 -18.05
CA ILE A 4 -2.27 21.60 -18.57
C ILE A 4 -3.78 21.66 -18.79
N ALA A 5 -4.53 22.21 -17.84
CA ALA A 5 -5.98 22.34 -17.94
C ALA A 5 -6.43 23.32 -19.05
N ALA A 6 -5.56 24.25 -19.44
CA ALA A 6 -5.85 25.17 -20.54
C ALA A 6 -5.85 24.54 -21.94
N LYS A 7 -5.42 23.26 -22.05
CA LYS A 7 -5.38 22.53 -23.33
C LYS A 7 -6.60 21.65 -23.49
N THR A 8 -7.14 21.57 -24.70
CA THR A 8 -8.20 20.61 -25.07
C THR A 8 -7.53 19.30 -25.51
N TYR A 9 -7.77 18.22 -24.78
CA TYR A 9 -7.22 16.89 -25.07
C TYR A 9 -8.19 15.99 -25.84
N VAL A 10 -9.48 16.25 -25.70
CA VAL A 10 -10.55 15.54 -26.42
C VAL A 10 -11.42 16.59 -27.10
N ALA A 11 -11.73 16.40 -28.40
CA ALA A 11 -12.55 17.33 -29.15
C ALA A 11 -13.91 17.56 -28.47
N ASN A 12 -14.38 18.81 -28.46
CA ASN A 12 -15.64 19.24 -27.85
C ASN A 12 -15.71 19.03 -26.31
N THR A 13 -14.59 18.94 -25.63
CA THR A 13 -14.52 18.92 -24.16
C THR A 13 -13.76 20.13 -23.63
N THR A 14 -13.99 20.44 -22.37
CA THR A 14 -13.20 21.42 -21.61
C THR A 14 -12.59 20.75 -20.38
N THR A 15 -11.42 21.23 -19.98
CA THR A 15 -10.75 20.80 -18.75
C THR A 15 -10.65 22.01 -17.82
N ALA A 16 -10.91 21.82 -16.54
CA ALA A 16 -10.78 22.86 -15.55
C ALA A 16 -10.12 22.33 -14.29
N VAL A 17 -9.35 23.18 -13.60
CA VAL A 17 -8.87 22.91 -12.25
C VAL A 17 -9.95 23.44 -11.29
N THR A 18 -10.69 22.54 -10.67
CA THR A 18 -11.76 22.89 -9.72
C THR A 18 -11.22 22.98 -8.29
N GLU A 19 -10.23 22.17 -7.97
CA GLU A 19 -9.51 22.17 -6.70
C GLU A 19 -8.02 21.90 -6.94
N ASN A 20 -7.17 22.61 -6.24
CA ASN A 20 -5.71 22.43 -6.30
C ASN A 20 -5.22 22.07 -4.90
N ARG A 21 -5.44 20.82 -4.50
CA ARG A 21 -4.96 20.29 -3.22
C ARG A 21 -4.28 18.94 -3.42
N ILE A 22 -3.36 18.62 -2.52
CA ILE A 22 -2.79 17.28 -2.41
C ILE A 22 -3.74 16.47 -1.54
N GLU A 23 -4.34 15.44 -2.11
CA GLU A 23 -5.24 14.55 -1.36
C GLU A 23 -4.48 13.46 -0.62
N PHE A 24 -3.42 12.94 -1.21
CA PHE A 24 -2.57 11.91 -0.60
C PHE A 24 -1.10 12.27 -0.74
N MET A 25 -0.36 12.13 0.35
CA MET A 25 1.09 12.17 0.32
C MET A 25 1.63 10.79 -0.11
N PRO A 26 2.83 10.74 -0.70
CA PRO A 26 3.46 9.46 -1.02
C PRO A 26 3.77 8.68 0.28
N LEU A 27 3.62 7.35 0.22
CA LEU A 27 4.08 6.46 1.27
C LEU A 27 5.57 6.20 1.06
N GLU A 28 6.41 6.93 1.78
CA GLU A 28 7.86 6.85 1.64
C GLU A 28 8.44 5.65 2.40
N THR A 29 9.53 5.09 1.85
CA THR A 29 10.30 4.04 2.50
C THR A 29 11.31 4.66 3.47
N THR A 30 10.91 4.85 4.71
CA THR A 30 11.78 5.33 5.80
C THR A 30 12.51 4.18 6.48
N ASP A 31 13.51 4.48 7.33
CA ASP A 31 14.18 3.47 8.15
C ASP A 31 13.20 2.69 9.04
N GLY A 32 12.17 3.37 9.56
CA GLY A 32 11.11 2.73 10.33
C GLY A 32 10.28 1.73 9.51
N VAL A 33 9.99 2.06 8.24
CA VAL A 33 9.31 1.17 7.30
C VAL A 33 10.19 -0.05 6.98
N GLN A 34 11.49 0.15 6.80
CA GLN A 34 12.43 -0.94 6.55
C GLN A 34 12.54 -1.89 7.76
N LYS A 35 12.59 -1.35 8.98
CA LYS A 35 12.56 -2.15 10.21
C LYS A 35 11.27 -2.96 10.33
N LEU A 36 10.13 -2.35 10.05
CA LEU A 36 8.83 -3.02 10.08
C LEU A 36 8.73 -4.12 9.02
N TYR A 37 9.25 -3.87 7.80
CA TYR A 37 9.33 -4.89 6.76
C TYR A 37 10.29 -6.03 7.12
N GLY A 38 11.43 -5.74 7.75
CA GLY A 38 12.36 -6.75 8.26
C GLY A 38 11.72 -7.63 9.33
N HIS A 39 10.93 -7.02 10.23
CA HIS A 39 10.16 -7.77 11.23
C HIS A 39 9.12 -8.69 10.56
N LEU A 40 8.35 -8.16 9.60
CA LEU A 40 7.40 -8.93 8.81
C LEU A 40 8.06 -10.14 8.13
N SER A 41 9.20 -9.92 7.47
CA SER A 41 9.94 -10.96 6.77
C SER A 41 10.36 -12.08 7.72
N LYS A 42 10.89 -11.73 8.89
CA LYS A 42 11.29 -12.68 9.94
C LYS A 42 10.09 -13.51 10.45
N GLN A 43 8.92 -12.90 10.63
CA GLN A 43 7.73 -13.64 11.06
C GLN A 43 7.18 -14.55 9.95
N ALA A 44 7.26 -14.13 8.67
CA ALA A 44 6.90 -14.98 7.54
C ALA A 44 7.78 -16.25 7.48
N GLU A 45 9.09 -16.09 7.64
CA GLU A 45 10.04 -17.19 7.68
C GLU A 45 9.75 -18.16 8.83
N LYS A 46 9.45 -17.66 10.04
CA LYS A 46 9.06 -18.49 11.19
C LYS A 46 7.79 -19.33 10.91
N LEU A 47 6.87 -18.80 10.14
CA LEU A 47 5.65 -19.49 9.74
C LEU A 47 5.85 -20.43 8.54
N GLY A 48 7.01 -20.42 7.90
CA GLY A 48 7.25 -21.14 6.64
C GLY A 48 6.45 -20.57 5.46
N LEU A 49 6.04 -19.30 5.56
CA LEU A 49 5.32 -18.59 4.51
C LEU A 49 6.28 -17.85 3.58
N PRO A 50 5.93 -17.66 2.31
CA PRO A 50 6.71 -16.80 1.44
C PRO A 50 6.73 -15.37 1.98
N VAL A 51 7.93 -14.77 2.00
CA VAL A 51 8.09 -13.37 2.38
C VAL A 51 7.40 -12.48 1.34
N PRO A 52 6.47 -11.61 1.73
CA PRO A 52 5.83 -10.69 0.80
C PRO A 52 6.85 -9.77 0.12
N GLY A 53 6.78 -9.67 -1.20
CA GLY A 53 7.65 -8.78 -1.96
C GLY A 53 7.33 -7.30 -1.69
N ALA A 54 8.37 -6.47 -1.61
CA ALA A 54 8.21 -5.02 -1.55
C ALA A 54 8.14 -4.45 -2.97
N LEU A 55 7.09 -3.69 -3.26
CA LEU A 55 6.84 -3.11 -4.58
C LEU A 55 6.55 -1.60 -4.46
N TYR A 56 6.96 -0.84 -5.46
CA TYR A 56 6.51 0.53 -5.65
C TYR A 56 5.32 0.53 -6.60
N VAL A 57 4.22 1.13 -6.16
CA VAL A 57 2.99 1.20 -6.95
C VAL A 57 2.51 2.65 -7.05
N GLY A 58 1.84 2.98 -8.16
CA GLY A 58 1.31 4.32 -8.40
C GLY A 58 -0.09 4.57 -7.80
N GLY A 59 -0.65 3.59 -7.09
CA GLY A 59 -1.95 3.73 -6.43
C GLY A 59 -1.85 4.50 -5.11
N SER A 60 -2.95 5.09 -4.67
CA SER A 60 -3.11 5.72 -3.35
C SER A 60 -3.85 4.80 -2.39
N ALA A 61 -3.56 4.93 -1.10
CA ALA A 61 -4.25 4.21 -0.03
C ALA A 61 -4.23 5.01 1.27
N ASP A 62 -5.15 4.72 2.17
CA ASP A 62 -5.27 5.38 3.47
C ASP A 62 -4.04 5.22 4.37
N SER A 63 -3.18 4.25 4.07
CA SER A 63 -1.85 4.10 4.70
C SER A 63 -0.95 5.34 4.58
N ALA A 64 -1.21 6.21 3.61
CA ALA A 64 -0.51 7.49 3.47
C ALA A 64 -0.80 8.42 4.67
N TRP A 65 -1.99 8.38 5.26
CA TRP A 65 -2.35 9.20 6.41
C TRP A 65 -1.59 8.82 7.68
N THR A 66 -1.38 7.53 7.91
CA THR A 66 -0.56 7.06 9.04
C THR A 66 0.90 7.44 8.86
N ALA A 67 1.42 7.36 7.63
CA ALA A 67 2.78 7.80 7.31
C ALA A 67 2.96 9.31 7.51
N MET A 68 1.96 10.13 7.18
CA MET A 68 2.02 11.60 7.37
C MET A 68 2.21 12.02 8.82
N VAL A 69 1.73 11.24 9.78
CA VAL A 69 1.95 11.49 11.22
C VAL A 69 3.21 10.81 11.77
N GLY A 70 4.06 10.28 10.88
CA GLY A 70 5.35 9.70 11.23
C GLY A 70 5.30 8.24 11.69
N ALA A 71 4.15 7.56 11.57
CA ALA A 71 4.05 6.15 11.91
C ALA A 71 4.61 5.27 10.78
N PRO A 72 5.61 4.40 11.02
CA PRO A 72 6.06 3.43 10.04
C PRO A 72 4.89 2.55 9.60
N THR A 73 4.64 2.49 8.30
CA THR A 73 3.45 1.83 7.76
C THR A 73 3.80 0.95 6.57
N LEU A 74 3.26 -0.27 6.57
CA LEU A 74 3.24 -1.15 5.41
C LEU A 74 1.83 -1.17 4.81
N CYS A 75 1.75 -1.07 3.50
CA CYS A 75 0.50 -1.15 2.76
C CYS A 75 0.40 -2.48 2.00
N GLY A 76 -0.82 -2.86 1.58
CA GLY A 76 -1.03 -4.05 0.77
C GLY A 76 -0.87 -5.36 1.55
N MET A 77 -1.16 -5.35 2.85
CA MET A 77 -1.02 -6.52 3.73
C MET A 77 -2.19 -7.51 3.66
N GLY A 78 -3.20 -7.22 2.86
CA GLY A 78 -4.35 -8.11 2.65
C GLY A 78 -4.02 -9.34 1.80
N PRO A 79 -5.05 -10.13 1.44
CA PRO A 79 -4.89 -11.30 0.60
C PRO A 79 -4.36 -10.94 -0.80
N GLN A 80 -3.81 -11.94 -1.48
CA GLN A 80 -3.40 -11.78 -2.87
C GLN A 80 -4.64 -11.61 -3.75
N ALA A 81 -4.66 -10.52 -4.51
CA ALA A 81 -5.75 -10.19 -5.41
C ALA A 81 -5.21 -9.75 -6.78
N VAL A 82 -6.02 -9.88 -7.80
CA VAL A 82 -5.70 -9.51 -9.18
C VAL A 82 -6.88 -8.79 -9.80
N GLY A 83 -6.60 -7.88 -10.73
CA GLY A 83 -7.63 -7.18 -11.48
C GLY A 83 -8.38 -6.11 -10.68
N ALA A 84 -7.74 -5.51 -9.69
CA ALA A 84 -8.33 -4.46 -8.85
C ALA A 84 -9.06 -3.40 -9.70
N HIS A 85 -10.22 -2.96 -9.23
CA HIS A 85 -11.09 -1.97 -9.89
C HIS A 85 -11.66 -2.43 -11.25
N SER A 86 -11.76 -3.73 -11.50
CA SER A 86 -12.35 -4.28 -12.72
C SER A 86 -13.43 -5.32 -12.42
N ASN A 87 -14.25 -5.63 -13.43
CA ASN A 87 -15.27 -6.70 -13.34
C ASN A 87 -14.65 -8.11 -13.21
N ASN A 88 -13.34 -8.24 -13.42
CA ASN A 88 -12.59 -9.48 -13.31
C ASN A 88 -11.73 -9.52 -12.03
N GLU A 89 -12.02 -8.66 -11.06
CA GLU A 89 -11.32 -8.66 -9.80
C GLU A 89 -11.61 -9.94 -9.01
N TYR A 90 -10.56 -10.60 -8.57
CA TYR A 90 -10.67 -11.78 -7.71
C TYR A 90 -9.52 -11.84 -6.71
N LEU A 91 -9.73 -12.57 -5.63
CA LEU A 91 -8.72 -12.86 -4.64
C LEU A 91 -8.43 -14.37 -4.56
N PHE A 92 -7.21 -14.69 -4.15
CA PHE A 92 -6.79 -16.05 -3.91
C PHE A 92 -7.12 -16.44 -2.46
N VAL A 93 -8.21 -17.21 -2.26
CA VAL A 93 -8.78 -17.51 -0.94
C VAL A 93 -7.76 -18.09 0.07
N PRO A 94 -6.87 -19.04 -0.27
CA PRO A 94 -5.86 -19.53 0.66
C PRO A 94 -4.99 -18.43 1.26
N SER A 95 -4.68 -17.38 0.50
CA SER A 95 -3.84 -16.28 0.97
C SER A 95 -4.50 -15.44 2.09
N MET A 96 -5.81 -15.52 2.27
CA MET A 96 -6.50 -14.84 3.38
C MET A 96 -6.00 -15.36 4.73
N THR A 97 -5.96 -16.68 4.88
CA THR A 97 -5.49 -17.32 6.12
C THR A 97 -4.00 -17.05 6.34
N GLU A 98 -3.18 -17.20 5.30
CA GLU A 98 -1.74 -16.92 5.37
C GLU A 98 -1.46 -15.49 5.82
N ARG A 99 -2.14 -14.50 5.25
CA ARG A 99 -1.99 -13.09 5.62
C ARG A 99 -2.49 -12.78 7.02
N ALA A 100 -3.62 -13.37 7.43
CA ALA A 100 -4.13 -13.22 8.79
C ALA A 100 -3.16 -13.79 9.83
N GLN A 101 -2.59 -14.97 9.58
CA GLN A 101 -1.57 -15.58 10.43
C GLN A 101 -0.32 -14.71 10.51
N LEU A 102 0.18 -14.22 9.39
CA LEU A 102 1.36 -13.37 9.34
C LEU A 102 1.15 -12.07 10.12
N LEU A 103 0.01 -11.39 9.94
CA LEU A 103 -0.31 -10.18 10.69
C LEU A 103 -0.42 -10.45 12.20
N ALA A 104 -1.08 -11.53 12.59
CA ALA A 104 -1.16 -11.93 14.00
C ALA A 104 0.22 -12.16 14.60
N MET A 105 1.11 -12.89 13.90
CA MET A 105 2.49 -13.11 14.35
C MET A 105 3.27 -11.80 14.47
N CYS A 106 3.13 -10.89 13.52
CA CYS A 106 3.78 -9.59 13.59
C CYS A 106 3.35 -8.79 14.82
N ILE A 107 2.05 -8.79 15.14
CA ILE A 107 1.51 -8.06 16.29
C ILE A 107 1.94 -8.72 17.61
N MET A 108 1.86 -10.04 17.69
CA MET A 108 2.22 -10.79 18.92
C MET A 108 3.69 -10.69 19.28
N HIS A 109 4.56 -10.42 18.32
CA HIS A 109 6.01 -10.38 18.46
C HIS A 109 6.62 -9.00 18.18
N LEU A 110 5.85 -7.92 18.40
CA LEU A 110 6.32 -6.55 18.21
C LEU A 110 7.55 -6.21 19.08
N ASP A 111 7.70 -6.84 20.23
CA ASP A 111 8.84 -6.71 21.12
C ASP A 111 10.16 -7.22 20.49
N GLU A 112 10.10 -8.05 19.47
CA GLU A 112 11.26 -8.51 18.71
C GLU A 112 11.71 -7.52 17.62
N MET A 113 10.95 -6.45 17.37
CA MET A 113 11.28 -5.45 16.36
C MET A 113 12.38 -4.53 16.89
N GLN A 114 13.60 -4.68 16.39
CA GLN A 114 14.79 -3.90 16.75
C GLN A 114 15.21 -2.94 15.64
#